data_efaa40fbb4b78d86e8722193925683ef
#
_entry.id   efaa40fbb4b78d86e8722193925683ef
#
_cell.length_a   1.000
_cell.length_b   1.000
_cell.length_c   1.000
_cell.angle_alpha   90.00
_cell.angle_beta   90.00
_cell.angle_gamma   90.00
#
_symmetry.space_group_name_H-M   'P 1'
#
loop_
_entity.id
_entity.type
_entity.pdbx_description
1 polymer ?
#
loop_
_entity_poly.entity_id
_entity_poly.type
_entity_poly.pdbx_seq_one_letter_code
_entity_poly.pdbx_strand_id
1 'polypeptide(L)'
;MKKLTYEERGAKFAEVLAKRFEGCVTFDDFRREIQRYNTTHVRKLNWDYGVSRIAILRADYVIKFDFAPTGWFSDGHAGNCSSEEAVYARAVADGMEHLLAKTTVLTFHGLTCSIMPRIKGVGTRYGWERTVTPKEEAWLFDNLKDLHKYNYGFRKGKICVIDYAWDAVEPVTQTSDWETSSSYESMTCETSTTWNSFSPVTDSVIFSFA
;
A
#
# COMPACT_ATOMS: atom_id res chain seq x y z
N MET A 1 31.37 -5.74 -16.06
CA MET A 1 30.60 -4.80 -15.21
C MET A 1 29.56 -5.58 -14.39
N LYS A 2 29.50 -5.35 -13.07
CA LYS A 2 28.49 -6.00 -12.22
C LYS A 2 27.08 -5.49 -12.59
N LYS A 3 26.16 -6.41 -12.85
CA LYS A 3 24.76 -6.06 -13.14
C LYS A 3 24.12 -5.53 -11.83
N LEU A 4 23.53 -4.34 -11.89
CA LEU A 4 22.84 -3.75 -10.75
C LEU A 4 21.60 -4.59 -10.34
N THR A 5 21.34 -4.69 -9.05
CA THR A 5 20.10 -5.27 -8.52
C THR A 5 18.88 -4.42 -8.88
N TYR A 6 17.66 -4.91 -8.67
CA TYR A 6 16.46 -4.11 -8.91
C TYR A 6 16.38 -2.95 -7.90
N GLU A 7 16.83 -3.17 -6.65
CA GLU A 7 16.90 -2.14 -5.62
C GLU A 7 17.85 -1.00 -6.03
N GLU A 8 19.06 -1.32 -6.49
CA GLU A 8 20.04 -0.32 -6.94
C GLU A 8 19.53 0.48 -8.15
N ARG A 9 18.86 -0.20 -9.12
CA ARG A 9 18.24 0.50 -10.26
C ARG A 9 17.04 1.35 -9.83
N GLY A 10 16.23 0.82 -8.92
CA GLY A 10 15.08 1.50 -8.33
C GLY A 10 15.51 2.76 -7.59
N ALA A 11 16.54 2.68 -6.73
CA ALA A 11 17.06 3.80 -5.97
C ALA A 11 17.55 4.94 -6.89
N LYS A 12 18.38 4.61 -7.89
CA LYS A 12 18.84 5.61 -8.87
C LYS A 12 17.70 6.28 -9.63
N PHE A 13 16.66 5.52 -9.98
CA PHE A 13 15.54 6.07 -10.71
C PHE A 13 14.60 6.86 -9.79
N ALA A 14 14.42 6.41 -8.54
CA ALA A 14 13.67 7.15 -7.52
C ALA A 14 14.29 8.51 -7.22
N GLU A 15 15.61 8.61 -7.11
CA GLU A 15 16.31 9.88 -6.92
C GLU A 15 16.05 10.86 -8.07
N VAL A 16 16.13 10.39 -9.33
CA VAL A 16 15.83 11.22 -10.51
C VAL A 16 14.37 11.69 -10.50
N LEU A 17 13.42 10.82 -10.14
CA LEU A 17 12.01 11.17 -10.06
C LEU A 17 11.74 12.10 -8.87
N ALA A 18 12.34 11.86 -7.70
CA ALA A 18 12.17 12.69 -6.53
C ALA A 18 12.63 14.14 -6.79
N LYS A 19 13.77 14.33 -7.48
CA LYS A 19 14.20 15.65 -7.92
C LYS A 19 13.16 16.34 -8.80
N ARG A 20 12.47 15.59 -9.65
CA ARG A 20 11.42 16.12 -10.52
C ARG A 20 10.14 16.42 -9.76
N PHE A 21 9.81 15.61 -8.75
CA PHE A 21 8.64 15.75 -7.91
C PHE A 21 8.87 16.67 -6.71
N GLU A 22 10.03 17.33 -6.65
CA GLU A 22 10.35 18.27 -5.58
C GLU A 22 9.24 19.33 -5.46
N GLY A 23 8.70 19.51 -4.26
CA GLY A 23 7.58 20.39 -3.99
C GLY A 23 6.18 19.82 -4.30
N CYS A 24 6.07 18.61 -4.86
CA CYS A 24 4.80 17.90 -4.95
C CYS A 24 4.34 17.46 -3.56
N VAL A 25 3.11 17.79 -3.19
CA VAL A 25 2.49 17.44 -1.91
C VAL A 25 1.22 16.62 -2.12
N THR A 26 0.41 17.01 -3.09
CA THR A 26 -0.89 16.39 -3.37
C THR A 26 -0.81 15.41 -4.55
N PHE A 27 -1.81 14.53 -4.65
CA PHE A 27 -1.97 13.67 -5.82
C PHE A 27 -1.95 14.44 -7.15
N ASP A 28 -2.62 15.59 -7.21
CA ASP A 28 -2.70 16.40 -8.43
C ASP A 28 -1.35 17.01 -8.83
N ASP A 29 -0.47 17.30 -7.87
CA ASP A 29 0.87 17.77 -8.17
C ASP A 29 1.69 16.66 -8.84
N PHE A 30 1.70 15.46 -8.27
CA PHE A 30 2.37 14.30 -8.86
C PHE A 30 1.81 13.95 -10.24
N ARG A 31 0.48 13.90 -10.39
CA ARG A 31 -0.19 13.65 -11.66
C ARG A 31 0.24 14.63 -12.74
N ARG A 32 0.29 15.91 -12.42
CA ARG A 32 0.71 17.00 -13.34
C ARG A 32 2.16 16.80 -13.78
N GLU A 33 3.07 16.50 -12.87
CA GLU A 33 4.47 16.25 -13.20
C GLU A 33 4.68 14.98 -14.01
N ILE A 34 3.94 13.90 -13.75
CA ILE A 34 3.97 12.70 -14.58
C ILE A 34 3.45 12.97 -15.99
N GLN A 35 2.35 13.71 -16.12
CA GLN A 35 1.82 14.10 -17.43
C GLN A 35 2.86 14.93 -18.21
N ARG A 36 3.51 15.91 -17.56
CA ARG A 36 4.57 16.71 -18.14
C ARG A 36 5.79 15.86 -18.53
N TYR A 37 6.19 14.89 -17.71
CA TYR A 37 7.22 13.91 -18.07
C TYR A 37 6.81 13.13 -19.32
N ASN A 38 5.59 12.62 -19.33
CA ASN A 38 5.08 11.80 -20.42
C ASN A 38 4.88 12.56 -21.74
N THR A 39 4.76 13.88 -21.73
CA THR A 39 4.74 14.70 -22.96
C THR A 39 6.13 14.94 -23.51
N THR A 40 7.16 15.00 -22.66
CA THR A 40 8.52 15.41 -23.06
C THR A 40 9.49 14.23 -23.29
N HIS A 41 9.16 13.03 -22.82
CA HIS A 41 10.06 11.87 -22.91
C HIS A 41 9.48 10.79 -23.81
N VAL A 42 10.34 10.14 -24.61
CA VAL A 42 9.96 9.00 -25.47
C VAL A 42 9.50 7.82 -24.63
N ARG A 43 10.23 7.51 -23.54
CA ARG A 43 9.84 6.45 -22.60
C ARG A 43 8.91 7.01 -21.55
N LYS A 44 7.63 6.71 -21.68
CA LYS A 44 6.59 7.12 -20.75
C LYS A 44 6.74 6.45 -19.39
N LEU A 45 6.33 7.14 -18.33
CA LEU A 45 6.10 6.54 -17.03
C LEU A 45 4.77 5.77 -17.09
N ASN A 46 4.83 4.49 -16.79
CA ASN A 46 3.64 3.72 -16.44
C ASN A 46 3.43 3.88 -14.94
N TRP A 47 2.22 4.24 -14.53
CA TRP A 47 1.94 4.59 -13.15
C TRP A 47 0.51 4.23 -12.76
N ASP A 48 0.31 4.06 -11.46
CA ASP A 48 -0.97 3.83 -10.81
C ASP A 48 -1.00 4.61 -9.50
N TYR A 49 -2.12 4.66 -8.80
CA TYR A 49 -2.23 5.38 -7.55
C TYR A 49 -3.21 4.73 -6.59
N GLY A 50 -2.96 4.90 -5.30
CA GLY A 50 -3.86 4.58 -4.20
C GLY A 50 -4.31 5.84 -3.48
N VAL A 51 -4.74 5.67 -2.25
CA VAL A 51 -5.28 6.74 -1.40
C VAL A 51 -4.21 7.75 -0.97
N SER A 52 -2.99 7.28 -0.72
CA SER A 52 -1.89 8.08 -0.14
C SER A 52 -0.58 7.96 -0.92
N ARG A 53 -0.55 7.16 -1.98
CA ARG A 53 0.68 6.85 -2.70
C ARG A 53 0.47 6.79 -4.20
N ILE A 54 1.49 7.22 -4.94
CA ILE A 54 1.59 7.02 -6.37
C ILE A 54 2.66 5.96 -6.66
N ALA A 55 2.33 5.00 -7.53
CA ALA A 55 3.20 3.89 -7.88
C ALA A 55 3.72 4.06 -9.31
N ILE A 56 5.04 4.08 -9.50
CA ILE A 56 5.70 4.10 -10.81
C ILE A 56 6.13 2.68 -11.15
N LEU A 57 5.52 2.12 -12.19
CA LEU A 57 5.67 0.74 -12.58
C LEU A 57 6.82 0.59 -13.60
N ARG A 58 7.79 -0.27 -13.28
CA ARG A 58 8.89 -0.66 -14.18
C ARG A 58 8.77 -2.14 -14.53
N ALA A 59 9.66 -2.63 -15.38
CA ALA A 59 9.61 -4.01 -15.85
C ALA A 59 9.73 -5.02 -14.69
N ASP A 60 10.59 -4.76 -13.71
CA ASP A 60 10.97 -5.70 -12.65
C ASP A 60 10.88 -5.10 -11.22
N TYR A 61 10.53 -3.82 -11.08
CA TYR A 61 10.32 -3.16 -9.79
C TYR A 61 9.21 -2.10 -9.86
N VAL A 62 8.76 -1.69 -8.69
CA VAL A 62 7.81 -0.59 -8.47
C VAL A 62 8.46 0.40 -7.52
N ILE A 63 8.25 1.70 -7.74
CA ILE A 63 8.59 2.76 -6.82
C ILE A 63 7.28 3.41 -6.39
N LYS A 64 7.01 3.49 -5.09
CA LYS A 64 5.87 4.23 -4.55
C LYS A 64 6.38 5.50 -3.90
N PHE A 65 5.73 6.62 -4.14
CA PHE A 65 5.97 7.90 -3.46
C PHE A 65 4.76 8.24 -2.61
N ASP A 66 4.99 8.69 -1.38
CA ASP A 66 3.94 9.18 -0.52
C ASP A 66 3.47 10.57 -0.97
N PHE A 67 2.16 10.82 -0.88
CA PHE A 67 1.58 12.15 -0.99
C PHE A 67 0.59 12.39 0.15
N ALA A 68 0.28 13.66 0.43
CA ALA A 68 -0.71 14.00 1.45
C ALA A 68 -2.09 13.47 1.05
N PRO A 69 -2.69 12.58 1.81
CA PRO A 69 -4.02 12.06 1.53
C PRO A 69 -5.06 13.18 1.69
N THR A 70 -6.16 13.05 0.95
CA THR A 70 -7.26 14.02 0.95
C THR A 70 -8.56 13.37 1.43
N GLY A 71 -9.50 14.18 1.90
CA GLY A 71 -10.83 13.72 2.32
C GLY A 71 -10.78 12.86 3.59
N TRP A 72 -11.46 11.72 3.57
CA TRP A 72 -11.63 10.82 4.72
C TRP A 72 -10.32 10.21 5.26
N PHE A 73 -9.22 10.33 4.54
CA PHE A 73 -7.91 9.79 4.91
C PHE A 73 -6.92 10.86 5.37
N SER A 74 -7.38 12.11 5.53
CA SER A 74 -6.54 13.23 5.98
C SER A 74 -6.15 13.18 7.45
N ASP A 75 -6.76 12.29 8.23
CA ASP A 75 -6.55 12.10 9.67
C ASP A 75 -5.35 11.21 10.04
N GLY A 76 -4.51 10.87 9.07
CA GLY A 76 -3.30 10.07 9.30
C GLY A 76 -3.49 8.56 9.23
N HIS A 77 -4.69 8.07 8.96
CA HIS A 77 -4.96 6.63 8.84
C HIS A 77 -4.52 6.02 7.48
N ALA A 78 -4.10 6.84 6.53
CA ALA A 78 -3.58 6.32 5.28
C ALA A 78 -2.18 5.75 5.47
N GLY A 79 -1.99 4.49 5.06
CA GLY A 79 -0.68 3.86 5.06
C GLY A 79 0.34 4.59 4.18
N ASN A 80 1.61 4.54 4.54
CA ASN A 80 2.72 5.17 3.85
C ASN A 80 3.91 4.22 3.66
N CYS A 81 4.96 4.68 3.01
CA CYS A 81 6.15 3.86 2.75
C CYS A 81 6.85 3.40 4.04
N SER A 82 6.89 4.23 5.08
CA SER A 82 7.48 3.86 6.38
C SER A 82 6.66 2.80 7.10
N SER A 83 5.32 2.82 6.98
CA SER A 83 4.44 1.77 7.50
C SER A 83 4.70 0.43 6.80
N GLU A 84 4.91 0.41 5.48
CA GLU A 84 5.32 -0.81 4.76
C GLU A 84 6.66 -1.36 5.28
N GLU A 85 7.63 -0.49 5.55
CA GLU A 85 8.92 -0.92 6.11
C GLU A 85 8.75 -1.56 7.50
N ALA A 86 7.93 -0.97 8.37
CA ALA A 86 7.66 -1.50 9.70
C ALA A 86 6.97 -2.88 9.65
N VAL A 87 5.97 -3.06 8.79
CA VAL A 87 5.31 -4.35 8.59
C VAL A 87 6.29 -5.39 8.02
N TYR A 88 7.14 -4.99 7.06
CA TYR A 88 8.15 -5.89 6.51
C TYR A 88 9.18 -6.31 7.57
N ALA A 89 9.64 -5.39 8.42
CA ALA A 89 10.55 -5.71 9.52
C ALA A 89 9.93 -6.70 10.52
N ARG A 90 8.64 -6.55 10.84
CA ARG A 90 7.88 -7.52 11.64
C ARG A 90 7.83 -8.88 10.96
N ALA A 91 7.51 -8.94 9.67
CA ALA A 91 7.47 -10.18 8.91
C ALA A 91 8.84 -10.90 8.94
N VAL A 92 9.95 -10.16 8.86
CA VAL A 92 11.31 -10.72 9.00
C VAL A 92 11.52 -11.31 10.40
N ALA A 93 11.12 -10.60 11.45
CA ALA A 93 11.26 -11.09 12.84
C ALA A 93 10.45 -12.37 13.08
N ASP A 94 9.30 -12.52 12.42
CA ASP A 94 8.40 -13.68 12.55
C ASP A 94 8.72 -14.80 11.55
N GLY A 95 9.70 -14.62 10.63
CA GLY A 95 10.05 -15.57 9.57
C GLY A 95 9.00 -15.67 8.46
N MET A 96 8.22 -14.61 8.26
CA MET A 96 7.11 -14.52 7.29
C MET A 96 7.40 -13.58 6.11
N GLU A 97 8.63 -13.07 5.98
CA GLU A 97 9.02 -12.12 4.95
C GLU A 97 8.82 -12.65 3.51
N HIS A 98 8.75 -13.97 3.36
CA HIS A 98 8.52 -14.59 2.06
C HIS A 98 7.09 -14.37 1.53
N LEU A 99 6.14 -13.99 2.40
CA LEU A 99 4.75 -13.66 2.06
C LEU A 99 4.60 -12.22 1.54
N LEU A 100 5.60 -11.36 1.75
CA LEU A 100 5.57 -9.96 1.37
C LEU A 100 6.54 -9.65 0.24
N ALA A 101 6.23 -8.64 -0.55
CA ALA A 101 7.21 -8.05 -1.47
C ALA A 101 8.23 -7.27 -0.63
N LYS A 102 9.51 -7.65 -0.72
CA LYS A 102 10.57 -6.96 0.02
C LYS A 102 10.55 -5.47 -0.29
N THR A 103 10.38 -4.66 0.73
CA THR A 103 10.36 -3.20 0.64
C THR A 103 11.69 -2.60 1.11
N THR A 104 12.18 -1.61 0.39
CA THR A 104 13.30 -0.75 0.79
C THR A 104 12.84 0.69 0.74
N VAL A 105 12.86 1.37 1.88
CA VAL A 105 12.41 2.77 2.00
C VAL A 105 13.61 3.71 1.94
N LEU A 106 13.48 4.77 1.16
CA LEU A 106 14.50 5.78 0.95
C LEU A 106 13.85 7.17 0.90
N THR A 107 14.63 8.19 1.24
CA THR A 107 14.21 9.59 1.14
C THR A 107 15.17 10.34 0.22
N PHE A 108 14.62 11.02 -0.79
CA PHE A 108 15.33 11.86 -1.74
C PHE A 108 14.60 13.19 -1.88
N HIS A 109 15.31 14.30 -1.81
CA HIS A 109 14.73 15.66 -2.00
C HIS A 109 13.48 15.92 -1.14
N GLY A 110 13.48 15.40 0.09
CA GLY A 110 12.35 15.54 1.02
C GLY A 110 11.15 14.63 0.74
N LEU A 111 11.21 13.77 -0.29
CA LEU A 111 10.15 12.80 -0.61
C LEU A 111 10.54 11.40 -0.15
N THR A 112 9.66 10.77 0.60
CA THR A 112 9.80 9.37 0.99
C THR A 112 9.26 8.48 -0.11
N CYS A 113 10.00 7.43 -0.45
CA CYS A 113 9.58 6.43 -1.41
C CYS A 113 9.93 5.02 -0.95
N SER A 114 9.15 4.04 -1.38
CA SER A 114 9.46 2.62 -1.24
C SER A 114 9.76 1.99 -2.60
N ILE A 115 10.70 1.05 -2.60
CA ILE A 115 11.10 0.28 -3.77
C ILE A 115 10.87 -1.19 -3.47
N MET A 116 10.10 -1.86 -4.34
CA MET A 116 9.80 -3.28 -4.21
C MET A 116 9.88 -4.00 -5.56
N PRO A 117 10.07 -5.34 -5.58
CA PRO A 117 10.02 -6.10 -6.81
C PRO A 117 8.61 -6.03 -7.41
N ARG A 118 8.51 -5.97 -8.74
CA ARG A 118 7.22 -6.07 -9.42
C ARG A 118 6.71 -7.49 -9.36
N ILE A 119 5.59 -7.70 -8.68
CA ILE A 119 4.92 -8.99 -8.56
C ILE A 119 3.91 -9.15 -9.70
N LYS A 120 3.85 -10.34 -10.29
CA LYS A 120 2.92 -10.67 -11.37
C LYS A 120 1.59 -11.21 -10.81
N GLY A 121 0.53 -11.10 -11.61
CA GLY A 121 -0.77 -11.68 -11.28
C GLY A 121 -1.58 -10.91 -10.26
N VAL A 122 -1.24 -9.64 -10.01
CA VAL A 122 -2.04 -8.74 -9.18
C VAL A 122 -3.43 -8.58 -9.81
N GLY A 123 -4.47 -8.71 -9.00
CA GLY A 123 -5.87 -8.58 -9.45
C GLY A 123 -6.44 -9.75 -10.25
N THR A 124 -5.63 -10.75 -10.59
CA THR A 124 -6.04 -11.82 -11.55
C THR A 124 -6.57 -13.10 -10.91
N ARG A 125 -6.30 -13.34 -9.63
CA ARG A 125 -6.66 -14.61 -8.96
C ARG A 125 -7.26 -14.37 -7.59
N TYR A 126 -8.20 -15.27 -7.25
CA TYR A 126 -8.69 -15.50 -5.90
C TYR A 126 -8.13 -16.82 -5.37
N GLY A 127 -8.31 -17.10 -4.08
CA GLY A 127 -7.93 -18.40 -3.49
C GLY A 127 -6.45 -18.49 -3.18
N TRP A 128 -5.86 -17.41 -2.68
CA TRP A 128 -4.48 -17.38 -2.18
C TRP A 128 -4.30 -18.28 -0.95
N GLU A 129 -5.36 -18.56 -0.22
CA GLU A 129 -5.40 -19.42 0.98
C GLU A 129 -4.84 -20.82 0.71
N ARG A 130 -5.01 -21.30 -0.53
CA ARG A 130 -4.47 -22.60 -0.98
C ARG A 130 -2.96 -22.58 -1.23
N THR A 131 -2.32 -21.42 -1.16
CA THR A 131 -0.90 -21.23 -1.44
C THR A 131 -0.05 -21.11 -0.18
N VAL A 132 -0.67 -21.11 0.99
CA VAL A 132 -0.05 -20.91 2.30
C VAL A 132 -0.40 -22.05 3.28
N THR A 133 0.40 -22.17 4.30
CA THR A 133 0.13 -23.05 5.44
C THR A 133 -0.85 -22.36 6.40
N PRO A 134 -1.53 -23.11 7.30
CA PRO A 134 -2.41 -22.51 8.32
C PRO A 134 -1.70 -21.47 9.20
N LYS A 135 -0.41 -21.65 9.49
CA LYS A 135 0.39 -20.68 10.24
C LYS A 135 0.62 -19.38 9.46
N GLU A 136 0.94 -19.48 8.17
CA GLU A 136 1.12 -18.34 7.29
C GLU A 136 -0.21 -17.58 7.08
N GLU A 137 -1.32 -18.30 6.95
CA GLU A 137 -2.66 -17.77 6.83
C GLU A 137 -3.05 -16.97 8.08
N ALA A 138 -2.89 -17.55 9.26
CA ALA A 138 -3.14 -16.88 10.54
C ALA A 138 -2.30 -15.58 10.65
N TRP A 139 -1.00 -15.66 10.33
CA TRP A 139 -0.14 -14.49 10.36
C TRP A 139 -0.63 -13.37 9.42
N LEU A 140 -1.06 -13.72 8.20
CA LEU A 140 -1.60 -12.74 7.24
C LEU A 140 -2.85 -12.06 7.80
N PHE A 141 -3.79 -12.80 8.38
CA PHE A 141 -5.02 -12.22 8.97
C PHE A 141 -4.74 -11.39 10.22
N ASP A 142 -3.79 -11.79 11.05
CA ASP A 142 -3.45 -11.08 12.28
C ASP A 142 -2.69 -9.76 12.02
N ASN A 143 -1.95 -9.69 10.92
CA ASN A 143 -1.05 -8.58 10.63
C ASN A 143 -1.47 -7.72 9.44
N LEU A 144 -2.38 -8.18 8.57
CA LEU A 144 -2.78 -7.47 7.36
C LEU A 144 -4.31 -7.31 7.30
N LYS A 145 -4.78 -6.06 7.40
CA LYS A 145 -6.23 -5.76 7.43
C LYS A 145 -6.87 -5.67 6.05
N ASP A 146 -6.08 -5.34 5.02
CA ASP A 146 -6.58 -5.05 3.67
C ASP A 146 -6.04 -6.05 2.63
N LEU A 147 -6.34 -7.33 2.83
CA LEU A 147 -5.87 -8.39 1.95
C LEU A 147 -6.88 -8.68 0.82
N HIS A 148 -7.05 -7.75 -0.09
CA HIS A 148 -7.87 -7.96 -1.29
C HIS A 148 -7.03 -8.24 -2.55
N LYS A 149 -7.66 -8.74 -3.61
CA LYS A 149 -6.98 -9.24 -4.83
C LYS A 149 -6.02 -8.25 -5.51
N TYR A 150 -6.18 -6.95 -5.31
CA TYR A 150 -5.31 -5.93 -5.90
C TYR A 150 -4.08 -5.62 -5.03
N ASN A 151 -4.06 -6.10 -3.77
CA ASN A 151 -2.94 -5.92 -2.84
C ASN A 151 -1.97 -7.09 -2.80
N TYR A 152 -2.21 -8.13 -3.60
CA TYR A 152 -1.28 -9.25 -3.72
C TYR A 152 -1.19 -9.79 -5.15
N GLY A 153 -0.09 -10.45 -5.42
CA GLY A 153 0.14 -11.29 -6.59
C GLY A 153 0.78 -12.61 -6.18
N PHE A 154 1.50 -13.25 -7.10
CA PHE A 154 2.10 -14.55 -6.83
C PHE A 154 3.58 -14.57 -7.19
N ARG A 155 4.40 -15.12 -6.30
CA ARG A 155 5.83 -15.35 -6.49
C ARG A 155 6.13 -16.84 -6.25
N LYS A 156 6.60 -17.53 -7.29
CA LYS A 156 6.87 -18.99 -7.25
C LYS A 156 5.66 -19.82 -6.76
N GLY A 157 4.45 -19.41 -7.16
CA GLY A 157 3.22 -20.13 -6.82
C GLY A 157 2.62 -19.82 -5.43
N LYS A 158 3.31 -19.06 -4.59
CA LYS A 158 2.82 -18.57 -3.29
C LYS A 158 2.35 -17.13 -3.40
N ILE A 159 1.41 -16.74 -2.52
CA ILE A 159 1.01 -15.34 -2.36
C ILE A 159 2.23 -14.46 -2.08
N CYS A 160 2.18 -13.24 -2.59
CA CYS A 160 3.15 -12.19 -2.28
C CYS A 160 2.41 -10.86 -2.21
N VAL A 161 2.21 -10.35 -1.00
CA VAL A 161 1.49 -9.09 -0.74
C VAL A 161 2.38 -7.92 -1.14
N ILE A 162 1.80 -6.92 -1.81
CA ILE A 162 2.50 -5.76 -2.39
C ILE A 162 2.01 -4.42 -1.84
N ASP A 163 0.89 -4.42 -1.14
CA ASP A 163 0.34 -3.24 -0.48
C ASP A 163 -0.12 -3.62 0.93
N TYR A 164 0.69 -3.30 1.92
CA TYR A 164 0.52 -3.68 3.31
C TYR A 164 0.81 -2.53 4.30
N ALA A 165 0.79 -1.29 3.82
CA ALA A 165 1.09 -0.12 4.64
C ALA A 165 -0.01 0.25 5.63
N TRP A 166 -1.25 -0.12 5.33
CA TRP A 166 -2.41 0.15 6.20
C TRP A 166 -2.37 -0.62 7.53
N ASP A 167 -1.52 -1.64 7.62
CA ASP A 167 -1.63 -2.69 8.61
C ASP A 167 -0.63 -2.54 9.77
N ALA A 168 0.16 -1.46 9.80
CA ALA A 168 1.00 -1.13 10.94
C ALA A 168 0.12 -0.84 12.16
N VAL A 169 -0.34 -1.90 12.81
CA VAL A 169 -0.91 -1.81 14.15
C VAL A 169 0.18 -1.19 15.02
N GLU A 170 -0.07 0.01 15.56
CA GLU A 170 0.75 0.50 16.64
C GLU A 170 0.87 -0.61 17.68
N PRO A 171 2.08 -0.89 18.20
CA PRO A 171 2.18 -1.82 19.30
C PRO A 171 1.25 -1.28 20.37
N VAL A 172 0.22 -2.06 20.71
CA VAL A 172 -0.61 -1.79 21.88
C VAL A 172 0.38 -1.82 23.04
N THR A 173 0.87 -0.66 23.43
CA THR A 173 1.46 -0.47 24.74
C THR A 173 0.32 -0.82 25.69
N GLN A 174 0.33 -2.06 26.18
CA GLN A 174 -0.49 -2.44 27.32
C GLN A 174 -0.01 -1.59 28.50
N THR A 175 -0.47 -0.35 28.57
CA THR A 175 -0.62 0.32 29.84
C THR A 175 -1.82 -0.36 30.48
N SER A 176 -1.51 -1.26 31.39
CA SER A 176 -2.43 -1.87 32.32
C SER A 176 -2.94 -0.79 33.29
N ASP A 177 -3.87 0.02 32.84
CA ASP A 177 -4.60 0.96 33.69
C ASP A 177 -6.06 0.99 33.23
N TRP A 178 -6.75 -0.15 33.46
CA TRP A 178 -8.20 -0.10 33.55
C TRP A 178 -8.64 -0.54 34.95
N GLU A 179 -8.43 0.37 35.90
CA GLU A 179 -9.19 0.36 37.14
C GLU A 179 -10.61 0.85 36.88
N THR A 180 -11.51 -0.10 36.99
CA THR A 180 -12.94 0.02 37.38
C THR A 180 -13.52 1.41 37.49
N SER A 181 -14.37 1.77 36.53
CA SER A 181 -15.49 2.68 36.78
C SER A 181 -16.75 2.03 36.22
N SER A 182 -17.45 1.36 37.15
CA SER A 182 -18.81 0.84 37.00
C SER A 182 -19.80 2.03 37.10
N SER A 183 -20.43 2.38 35.98
CA SER A 183 -21.72 3.04 36.00
C SER A 183 -22.44 2.75 34.68
N TYR A 184 -23.26 1.68 34.73
CA TYR A 184 -24.27 1.44 33.71
C TYR A 184 -25.43 2.42 33.92
N GLU A 185 -25.54 3.43 33.07
CA GLU A 185 -26.83 4.07 32.84
C GLU A 185 -27.45 3.51 31.56
N SER A 186 -28.61 2.91 31.77
CA SER A 186 -29.46 2.34 30.73
C SER A 186 -30.04 3.45 29.86
N MET A 187 -29.63 3.57 28.62
CA MET A 187 -30.33 4.33 27.60
C MET A 187 -31.17 3.42 26.72
N THR A 188 -32.47 3.56 26.84
CA THR A 188 -33.48 2.93 26.00
C THR A 188 -33.39 3.45 24.59
N CYS A 189 -33.24 2.53 23.65
CA CYS A 189 -33.23 2.78 22.22
C CYS A 189 -34.67 2.98 21.71
N GLU A 190 -35.02 4.19 21.27
CA GLU A 190 -36.19 4.40 20.43
C GLU A 190 -35.84 4.21 18.96
N THR A 191 -36.51 3.26 18.35
CA THR A 191 -36.44 2.94 16.92
C THR A 191 -37.19 3.97 16.08
N SER A 192 -36.50 4.63 15.16
CA SER A 192 -37.18 5.24 14.01
C SER A 192 -36.46 4.85 12.72
N THR A 193 -37.14 4.00 11.96
CA THR A 193 -36.84 3.57 10.61
C THR A 193 -37.13 4.67 9.60
N THR A 194 -36.11 5.09 8.81
CA THR A 194 -36.34 5.53 7.42
C THR A 194 -35.12 5.21 6.57
N TRP A 195 -35.23 4.17 5.77
CA TRP A 195 -34.28 3.83 4.72
C TRP A 195 -34.63 4.66 3.47
N ASN A 196 -33.77 5.60 3.11
CA ASN A 196 -33.78 6.16 1.77
C ASN A 196 -32.75 5.43 0.91
N SER A 197 -33.27 4.78 -0.11
CA SER A 197 -32.53 4.06 -1.15
C SER A 197 -31.63 4.98 -1.95
N PHE A 198 -30.31 4.80 -1.85
CA PHE A 198 -29.36 5.32 -2.83
C PHE A 198 -29.02 4.20 -3.81
N SER A 199 -29.34 4.42 -5.08
CA SER A 199 -28.93 3.55 -6.18
C SER A 199 -27.42 3.68 -6.40
N PRO A 200 -26.69 2.58 -6.63
CA PRO A 200 -25.27 2.66 -6.98
C PRO A 200 -25.13 3.12 -8.44
N VAL A 201 -24.36 4.18 -8.63
CA VAL A 201 -23.85 4.54 -9.96
C VAL A 201 -22.72 3.54 -10.28
N THR A 202 -23.01 2.65 -11.22
CA THR A 202 -22.06 1.72 -11.79
C THR A 202 -21.27 2.43 -12.89
N ASP A 203 -20.10 2.97 -12.57
CA ASP A 203 -19.07 3.23 -13.58
C ASP A 203 -18.01 2.14 -13.48
N SER A 204 -18.24 1.08 -14.26
CA SER A 204 -17.29 0.00 -14.47
C SER A 204 -16.17 0.48 -15.42
N VAL A 205 -15.05 0.91 -14.88
CA VAL A 205 -13.82 1.06 -15.66
C VAL A 205 -13.16 -0.30 -15.75
N ILE A 206 -13.35 -0.96 -16.90
CA ILE A 206 -12.69 -2.22 -17.24
C ILE A 206 -11.27 -1.89 -17.64
N PHE A 207 -10.28 -2.22 -16.78
CA PHE A 207 -8.87 -2.20 -17.15
C PHE A 207 -8.52 -3.52 -17.85
N SER A 208 -8.31 -3.42 -19.16
CA SER A 208 -7.78 -4.53 -19.97
C SER A 208 -6.27 -4.42 -20.02
N PHE A 209 -5.58 -5.38 -19.42
CA PHE A 209 -4.13 -5.51 -19.53
C PHE A 209 -3.82 -6.44 -20.71
N ALA A 210 -3.19 -5.90 -21.74
CA ALA A 210 -2.48 -6.65 -22.76
C ALA A 210 -0.97 -6.69 -22.43
#